data_93c6073105e59b768195f9a1a1a92b47
#
_entry.id   93c6073105e59b768195f9a1a1a92b47
#
_cell.length_a   1.000
_cell.length_b   1.000
_cell.length_c   1.000
_cell.angle_alpha   90.00
_cell.angle_beta   90.00
_cell.angle_gamma   90.00
#
_symmetry.space_group_name_H-M   'P 1'
#
loop_
_entity.id
_entity.type
_entity.pdbx_description
1 polymer ?
#
loop_
_entity_poly.entity_id
_entity_poly.type
_entity_poly.pdbx_seq_one_letter_code
_entity_poly.pdbx_strand_id
1 'polypeptide(L)'
;MARRMARRRILSAAASGAALLAVAAGLTACDPKVPGTECTMFPGNNHWHAKVVNAPVLSNSTNLVNTVGATKGLKADFGSGLWDGGPIGIPYVVVAPGQAKVEVDFEYDDESDPGGYPIPADPPIEGGAGSSGDRHILMVEPEECVLYELYSAYPDGDGTWSAGSGAIWDLTSNDQRPLGWTSADAAGLAILPGLVRYDEVAAGRIDHAIRMTVPQSRRAYLWPASHYASSSTDPNRPAMGERFRLKASVDEANFPEQVRPIIVALKTHGAIIADNGSSWYMSGVPDERWDNDQLRTLNQIKGSDFVAIDGSGLMISEDSGEAQPLP
;
A
#
# COMPACT_ATOMS: atom_id res chain seq x y z
N MET A 1 -95.68 9.58 -25.54
CA MET A 1 -94.81 8.63 -24.78
C MET A 1 -93.38 8.77 -25.32
N ALA A 2 -92.51 9.50 -24.63
CA ALA A 2 -91.13 9.71 -25.03
C ALA A 2 -90.22 9.40 -23.84
N ARG A 3 -89.43 8.34 -23.97
CA ARG A 3 -88.42 7.94 -22.99
C ARG A 3 -87.16 8.77 -23.20
N ARG A 4 -86.72 9.54 -22.18
CA ARG A 4 -85.42 10.23 -22.13
C ARG A 4 -84.34 9.22 -21.71
N MET A 5 -83.33 9.07 -22.57
CA MET A 5 -82.08 8.37 -22.26
C MET A 5 -81.12 9.29 -21.57
N ALA A 6 -80.72 8.98 -20.37
CA ALA A 6 -79.69 9.67 -19.60
C ALA A 6 -78.32 9.21 -20.06
N ARG A 7 -77.46 10.12 -20.55
CA ARG A 7 -76.03 9.85 -20.87
C ARG A 7 -75.20 10.00 -19.59
N ARG A 8 -74.64 8.87 -19.14
CA ARG A 8 -73.59 8.93 -18.10
C ARG A 8 -72.29 9.39 -18.71
N ARG A 9 -71.70 10.46 -18.18
CA ARG A 9 -70.32 10.90 -18.47
C ARG A 9 -69.42 10.11 -17.56
N ILE A 10 -68.44 9.37 -18.16
CA ILE A 10 -67.34 8.73 -17.49
C ILE A 10 -66.23 9.75 -17.39
N LEU A 11 -65.87 10.19 -16.19
CA LEU A 11 -64.67 10.99 -15.93
C LEU A 11 -63.46 10.02 -15.83
N SER A 12 -62.56 10.14 -16.80
CA SER A 12 -61.26 9.48 -16.76
C SER A 12 -60.34 10.32 -15.86
N ALA A 13 -59.94 9.79 -14.72
CA ALA A 13 -58.86 10.33 -13.90
C ALA A 13 -57.53 9.91 -14.47
N ALA A 14 -56.77 10.86 -15.04
CA ALA A 14 -55.39 10.65 -15.42
C ALA A 14 -54.50 10.74 -14.19
N ALA A 15 -53.94 9.60 -13.76
CA ALA A 15 -52.93 9.55 -12.71
C ALA A 15 -51.57 9.89 -13.34
N SER A 16 -51.09 11.10 -13.07
CA SER A 16 -49.69 11.50 -13.40
C SER A 16 -48.74 10.87 -12.41
N GLY A 17 -48.10 9.77 -12.81
CA GLY A 17 -46.98 9.18 -12.09
C GLY A 17 -45.72 10.02 -12.28
N ALA A 18 -45.32 10.79 -11.26
CA ALA A 18 -43.99 11.40 -11.23
C ALA A 18 -42.96 10.32 -10.90
N ALA A 19 -42.18 9.91 -11.92
CA ALA A 19 -41.03 9.06 -11.71
C ALA A 19 -39.92 9.92 -11.09
N LEU A 20 -39.64 9.72 -9.82
CA LEU A 20 -38.42 10.22 -9.17
C LEU A 20 -37.24 9.42 -9.71
N LEU A 21 -36.49 10.02 -10.64
CA LEU A 21 -35.15 9.60 -10.95
C LEU A 21 -34.25 9.92 -9.76
N ALA A 22 -33.94 8.93 -8.92
CA ALA A 22 -32.85 9.01 -7.95
C ALA A 22 -31.55 9.03 -8.75
N VAL A 23 -30.99 10.22 -8.95
CA VAL A 23 -29.58 10.38 -9.36
C VAL A 23 -28.76 9.90 -8.18
N ALA A 24 -28.29 8.66 -8.22
CA ALA A 24 -27.21 8.20 -7.36
C ALA A 24 -25.98 9.02 -7.78
N ALA A 25 -25.71 10.11 -7.06
CA ALA A 25 -24.41 10.75 -7.10
C ALA A 25 -23.41 9.72 -6.56
N GLY A 26 -22.80 8.95 -7.45
CA GLY A 26 -21.62 8.18 -7.13
C GLY A 26 -20.59 9.18 -6.60
N LEU A 27 -20.30 9.11 -5.31
CA LEU A 27 -19.09 9.67 -4.76
C LEU A 27 -17.95 8.92 -5.47
N THR A 28 -17.42 9.50 -6.54
CA THR A 28 -16.14 9.06 -7.08
C THR A 28 -15.15 9.28 -5.94
N ALA A 29 -14.69 8.20 -5.33
CA ALA A 29 -13.55 8.28 -4.44
C ALA A 29 -12.43 8.95 -5.26
N CYS A 30 -11.95 10.10 -4.81
CA CYS A 30 -10.75 10.68 -5.41
C CYS A 30 -9.63 9.69 -5.17
N ASP A 31 -8.89 9.34 -6.23
CA ASP A 31 -7.72 8.49 -6.12
C ASP A 31 -6.75 9.09 -5.08
N PRO A 32 -6.14 8.26 -4.22
CA PRO A 32 -5.19 8.76 -3.24
C PRO A 32 -4.05 9.51 -3.93
N LYS A 33 -3.79 10.73 -3.46
CA LYS A 33 -2.71 11.57 -4.01
C LYS A 33 -1.46 11.48 -3.14
N VAL A 34 -0.31 11.71 -3.77
CA VAL A 34 0.93 12.01 -3.05
C VAL A 34 0.75 13.38 -2.40
N PRO A 35 0.84 13.51 -1.07
CA PRO A 35 0.65 14.77 -0.37
C PRO A 35 1.53 15.89 -0.94
N GLY A 36 0.95 17.06 -1.19
CA GLY A 36 1.65 18.20 -1.75
C GLY A 36 1.82 18.20 -3.28
N THR A 37 1.20 17.22 -3.97
CA THR A 37 1.23 17.11 -5.44
C THR A 37 -0.17 16.91 -6.02
N GLU A 38 -0.28 16.95 -7.35
CA GLU A 38 -1.47 16.50 -8.07
C GLU A 38 -1.39 15.02 -8.50
N CYS A 39 -0.25 14.37 -8.25
CA CYS A 39 -0.01 12.99 -8.63
C CYS A 39 -0.84 12.01 -7.80
N THR A 40 -1.47 11.05 -8.46
CA THR A 40 -2.12 9.92 -7.80
C THR A 40 -1.07 8.92 -7.32
N MET A 41 -1.42 8.13 -6.30
CA MET A 41 -0.58 7.05 -5.81
C MET A 41 -0.92 5.77 -6.61
N PHE A 42 -0.55 5.72 -7.87
CA PHE A 42 -1.02 4.81 -8.91
C PHE A 42 -2.50 4.99 -9.31
N PRO A 43 -2.95 4.41 -10.43
CA PRO A 43 -4.36 4.41 -10.82
C PRO A 43 -5.25 3.71 -9.78
N GLY A 44 -6.50 4.15 -9.65
CA GLY A 44 -7.44 3.62 -8.64
C GLY A 44 -7.76 2.13 -8.77
N ASN A 45 -7.45 1.51 -9.91
CA ASN A 45 -7.54 0.06 -10.14
C ASN A 45 -6.21 -0.68 -9.93
N ASN A 46 -5.21 -0.03 -9.33
CA ASN A 46 -3.96 -0.69 -8.96
C ASN A 46 -4.17 -1.69 -7.81
N HIS A 47 -3.35 -2.73 -7.74
CA HIS A 47 -3.39 -3.75 -6.69
C HIS A 47 -3.28 -3.19 -5.27
N TRP A 48 -2.61 -2.05 -5.09
CA TRP A 48 -2.55 -1.37 -3.79
C TRP A 48 -3.93 -0.96 -3.32
N HIS A 49 -4.82 -0.51 -4.21
CA HIS A 49 -6.18 -0.04 -3.89
C HIS A 49 -7.23 -1.15 -3.88
N ALA A 50 -6.85 -2.38 -4.27
CA ALA A 50 -7.77 -3.50 -4.35
C ALA A 50 -8.38 -3.86 -2.98
N LYS A 51 -9.72 -3.96 -2.93
CA LYS A 51 -10.44 -4.39 -1.73
C LYS A 51 -10.47 -5.91 -1.64
N VAL A 52 -10.17 -6.44 -0.45
CA VAL A 52 -10.06 -7.88 -0.20
C VAL A 52 -11.04 -8.40 0.85
N VAL A 53 -12.06 -7.62 1.19
CA VAL A 53 -13.06 -7.98 2.22
C VAL A 53 -13.66 -9.36 1.96
N ASN A 54 -13.98 -9.66 0.70
CA ASN A 54 -14.62 -10.91 0.27
C ASN A 54 -13.62 -11.97 -0.22
N ALA A 55 -12.30 -11.69 -0.17
CA ALA A 55 -11.30 -12.65 -0.63
C ALA A 55 -11.39 -13.96 0.15
N PRO A 56 -11.34 -15.13 -0.52
CA PRO A 56 -11.33 -16.43 0.15
C PRO A 56 -10.13 -16.57 1.08
N VAL A 57 -10.32 -17.24 2.20
CA VAL A 57 -9.22 -17.59 3.11
C VAL A 57 -8.49 -18.81 2.57
N LEU A 58 -7.17 -18.75 2.49
CA LEU A 58 -6.35 -19.89 2.07
C LEU A 58 -6.49 -21.08 3.04
N SER A 59 -6.56 -22.28 2.51
CA SER A 59 -6.69 -23.50 3.31
C SER A 59 -5.53 -23.71 4.27
N ASN A 60 -4.33 -23.23 3.94
CA ASN A 60 -3.11 -23.28 4.78
C ASN A 60 -2.89 -21.99 5.59
N SER A 61 -3.86 -21.05 5.62
CA SER A 61 -3.75 -19.76 6.29
C SER A 61 -3.24 -19.87 7.74
N THR A 62 -3.71 -20.86 8.50
CA THR A 62 -3.27 -21.10 9.89
C THR A 62 -1.77 -21.40 9.95
N ASN A 63 -1.23 -22.19 9.01
CA ASN A 63 0.19 -22.51 8.97
C ASN A 63 1.04 -21.27 8.66
N LEU A 64 0.61 -20.47 7.67
CA LEU A 64 1.26 -19.20 7.30
C LEU A 64 1.29 -18.24 8.50
N VAL A 65 0.16 -18.04 9.19
CA VAL A 65 0.07 -17.19 10.39
C VAL A 65 0.99 -17.71 11.50
N ASN A 66 1.05 -19.02 11.71
CA ASN A 66 1.90 -19.62 12.76
C ASN A 66 3.41 -19.39 12.49
N THR A 67 3.86 -19.49 11.25
CA THR A 67 5.26 -19.25 10.88
C THR A 67 5.67 -17.79 10.99
N VAL A 68 4.75 -16.86 10.74
CA VAL A 68 4.97 -15.42 11.00
C VAL A 68 4.93 -15.13 12.51
N GLY A 69 4.11 -15.86 13.28
CA GLY A 69 3.99 -15.73 14.72
C GLY A 69 2.58 -15.37 15.17
N ALA A 70 1.74 -16.39 15.37
CA ALA A 70 0.34 -16.22 15.77
C ALA A 70 0.12 -15.42 17.07
N THR A 71 1.07 -15.49 18.02
CA THR A 71 1.01 -14.78 19.31
C THR A 71 1.73 -13.44 19.33
N LYS A 72 2.46 -13.11 18.25
CA LYS A 72 3.16 -11.82 18.13
C LYS A 72 2.15 -10.71 17.85
N GLY A 73 2.42 -9.53 18.42
CA GLY A 73 1.59 -8.36 18.20
C GLY A 73 1.95 -7.63 16.93
N LEU A 74 0.98 -6.98 16.33
CA LEU A 74 1.15 -6.05 15.22
C LEU A 74 1.93 -4.84 15.71
N LYS A 75 2.84 -4.31 14.89
CA LYS A 75 3.68 -3.17 15.26
C LYS A 75 3.76 -2.16 14.12
N ALA A 76 3.56 -0.89 14.46
CA ALA A 76 3.94 0.22 13.60
C ALA A 76 5.47 0.36 13.64
N ASP A 77 6.10 0.27 12.48
CA ASP A 77 7.52 0.56 12.30
C ASP A 77 7.70 1.98 11.76
N PHE A 78 6.94 2.89 12.34
CA PHE A 78 6.89 4.32 12.06
C PHE A 78 6.36 5.07 13.28
N GLY A 79 6.62 6.37 13.35
CA GLY A 79 6.17 7.19 14.46
C GLY A 79 6.74 8.60 14.43
N SER A 80 6.60 9.30 15.56
CA SER A 80 7.22 10.61 15.81
C SER A 80 8.56 10.48 16.53
N GLY A 81 9.42 11.48 16.35
CA GLY A 81 10.73 11.56 16.97
C GLY A 81 11.78 10.68 16.29
N LEU A 82 12.83 10.36 17.04
CA LEU A 82 13.99 9.64 16.51
C LEU A 82 14.19 8.31 17.22
N TRP A 83 14.70 7.34 16.48
CA TRP A 83 15.22 6.07 16.98
C TRP A 83 16.62 5.87 16.42
N ASP A 84 17.58 5.59 17.29
CA ASP A 84 19.00 5.40 16.94
C ASP A 84 19.59 6.54 16.06
N GLY A 85 19.15 7.77 16.31
CA GLY A 85 19.62 8.97 15.62
C GLY A 85 18.89 9.33 14.32
N GLY A 86 17.95 8.52 13.85
CA GLY A 86 17.18 8.77 12.64
C GLY A 86 15.66 8.77 12.85
N PRO A 87 14.88 9.24 11.86
CA PRO A 87 13.42 9.23 11.93
C PRO A 87 12.89 7.81 12.01
N ILE A 88 11.75 7.63 12.70
CA ILE A 88 11.10 6.31 12.82
C ILE A 88 10.19 6.08 11.63
N GLY A 89 10.61 5.26 10.68
CA GLY A 89 9.88 4.93 9.45
C GLY A 89 10.66 5.26 8.19
N ILE A 90 10.03 5.06 7.03
CA ILE A 90 10.62 5.29 5.71
C ILE A 90 10.16 6.66 5.21
N PRO A 91 11.03 7.68 5.21
CA PRO A 91 10.69 9.02 4.76
C PRO A 91 10.64 9.09 3.23
N TYR A 92 9.94 10.09 2.70
CA TYR A 92 9.99 10.45 1.30
C TYR A 92 10.10 11.96 1.12
N VAL A 93 10.47 12.39 -0.07
CA VAL A 93 10.52 13.81 -0.44
C VAL A 93 9.84 14.03 -1.79
N VAL A 94 9.08 15.10 -1.91
CA VAL A 94 8.68 15.65 -3.21
C VAL A 94 9.80 16.58 -3.64
N VAL A 95 10.49 16.23 -4.72
CA VAL A 95 11.61 17.03 -5.20
C VAL A 95 11.17 18.32 -5.87
N ALA A 96 12.05 19.30 -5.94
CA ALA A 96 11.76 20.55 -6.64
C ALA A 96 11.57 20.29 -8.15
N PRO A 97 10.68 21.04 -8.82
CA PRO A 97 10.57 20.99 -10.26
C PRO A 97 11.94 21.20 -10.95
N GLY A 98 12.26 20.33 -11.90
CA GLY A 98 13.57 20.38 -12.58
C GLY A 98 14.77 19.99 -11.71
N GLN A 99 14.55 19.25 -10.61
CA GLN A 99 15.66 18.71 -9.80
C GLN A 99 16.63 17.94 -10.68
N ALA A 100 17.92 18.35 -10.63
CA ALA A 100 18.95 17.65 -11.39
C ALA A 100 19.06 16.19 -10.95
N LYS A 101 19.15 15.29 -11.92
CA LYS A 101 19.37 13.86 -11.67
C LYS A 101 20.88 13.60 -11.58
N VAL A 102 21.24 12.71 -10.66
CA VAL A 102 22.62 12.24 -10.45
C VAL A 102 22.70 10.76 -10.82
N GLU A 103 23.88 10.35 -11.28
CA GLU A 103 24.15 8.93 -11.58
C GLU A 103 24.22 8.13 -10.28
N VAL A 104 23.70 6.91 -10.34
CA VAL A 104 23.74 5.95 -9.24
C VAL A 104 24.34 4.66 -9.75
N ASP A 105 25.38 4.16 -9.07
CA ASP A 105 26.00 2.86 -9.33
C ASP A 105 25.29 1.79 -8.47
N PHE A 106 24.83 0.70 -9.09
CA PHE A 106 24.02 -0.31 -8.44
C PHE A 106 24.77 -1.63 -8.21
N GLU A 107 24.64 -2.20 -7.00
CA GLU A 107 25.12 -3.57 -6.72
C GLU A 107 24.34 -4.61 -7.53
N TYR A 108 23.00 -4.42 -7.67
CA TYR A 108 22.11 -5.25 -8.48
C TYR A 108 21.71 -4.49 -9.75
N ASP A 109 22.70 -4.20 -10.61
CA ASP A 109 22.52 -3.39 -11.82
C ASP A 109 21.61 -4.06 -12.86
N ASP A 110 21.61 -5.39 -12.93
CA ASP A 110 20.78 -6.20 -13.82
C ASP A 110 19.29 -6.26 -13.38
N GLU A 111 18.98 -5.81 -12.17
CA GLU A 111 17.60 -5.73 -11.62
C GLU A 111 17.22 -4.29 -11.21
N SER A 112 18.00 -3.27 -11.61
CA SER A 112 17.76 -1.87 -11.27
C SER A 112 17.42 -1.05 -12.52
N ASP A 113 16.57 -0.02 -12.37
CA ASP A 113 16.26 0.87 -13.48
C ASP A 113 17.43 1.81 -13.74
N PRO A 114 17.99 1.80 -14.97
CA PRO A 114 19.11 2.66 -15.32
C PRO A 114 18.67 4.11 -15.47
N GLY A 115 19.61 5.02 -15.33
CA GLY A 115 19.42 6.46 -15.49
C GLY A 115 19.65 7.22 -14.20
N GLY A 116 19.51 8.54 -14.28
CA GLY A 116 19.74 9.40 -13.13
C GLY A 116 18.55 9.46 -12.19
N TYR A 117 18.83 9.63 -10.90
CA TYR A 117 17.84 9.79 -9.83
C TYR A 117 17.87 11.23 -9.31
N PRO A 118 16.71 11.88 -9.06
CA PRO A 118 16.62 13.28 -8.67
C PRO A 118 16.91 13.47 -7.16
N ILE A 119 18.10 13.02 -6.71
CA ILE A 119 18.50 13.06 -5.31
C ILE A 119 18.80 14.52 -4.92
N PRO A 120 18.08 15.11 -3.94
CA PRO A 120 18.39 16.46 -3.46
C PRO A 120 19.69 16.48 -2.66
N ALA A 121 20.23 17.67 -2.39
CA ALA A 121 21.50 17.82 -1.67
C ALA A 121 21.50 17.23 -0.26
N ASP A 122 20.34 17.21 0.41
CA ASP A 122 20.11 16.63 1.73
C ASP A 122 18.84 15.76 1.69
N PRO A 123 18.93 14.55 1.12
CA PRO A 123 17.78 13.67 0.99
C PRO A 123 17.38 13.08 2.35
N PRO A 124 16.08 12.93 2.65
CA PRO A 124 15.65 12.17 3.80
C PRO A 124 15.99 10.70 3.60
N ILE A 125 16.85 10.16 4.48
CA ILE A 125 17.30 8.76 4.43
C ILE A 125 16.64 8.00 5.58
N GLU A 126 16.13 6.80 5.33
CA GLU A 126 15.63 5.92 6.38
C GLU A 126 16.69 5.66 7.44
N GLY A 127 16.33 5.88 8.71
CA GLY A 127 17.25 5.77 9.84
C GLY A 127 18.27 6.91 9.91
N GLY A 128 18.19 7.92 9.02
CA GLY A 128 19.09 9.07 8.98
C GLY A 128 20.39 8.84 8.21
N ALA A 129 21.15 9.91 7.99
CA ALA A 129 22.39 9.88 7.20
C ALA A 129 23.46 8.92 7.75
N GLY A 130 23.48 8.69 9.07
CA GLY A 130 24.40 7.77 9.75
C GLY A 130 23.90 6.33 9.89
N SER A 131 22.74 6.00 9.33
CA SER A 131 22.17 4.65 9.39
C SER A 131 23.07 3.60 8.74
N SER A 132 23.12 2.42 9.34
CA SER A 132 23.68 1.20 8.75
C SER A 132 22.59 0.18 8.37
N GLY A 133 21.32 0.58 8.42
CA GLY A 133 20.17 -0.23 7.98
C GLY A 133 19.92 -0.12 6.49
N ASP A 134 18.64 -0.26 6.09
CA ASP A 134 18.26 -0.35 4.67
C ASP A 134 18.42 0.94 3.90
N ARG A 135 18.46 2.10 4.59
CA ARG A 135 18.80 3.41 4.00
C ARG A 135 18.01 3.74 2.75
N HIS A 136 16.71 3.50 2.78
CA HIS A 136 15.85 3.86 1.65
C HIS A 136 15.83 5.38 1.43
N ILE A 137 15.82 5.78 0.17
CA ILE A 137 15.53 7.15 -0.28
C ILE A 137 14.38 7.09 -1.27
N LEU A 138 13.25 7.70 -0.92
CA LEU A 138 12.06 7.77 -1.76
C LEU A 138 11.86 9.21 -2.24
N MET A 139 11.73 9.41 -3.55
CA MET A 139 11.64 10.72 -4.17
C MET A 139 10.50 10.76 -5.16
N VAL A 140 9.61 11.75 -5.07
CA VAL A 140 8.54 11.96 -6.03
C VAL A 140 8.85 13.19 -6.86
N GLU A 141 8.93 13.00 -8.15
CA GLU A 141 9.00 14.06 -9.15
C GLU A 141 7.57 14.46 -9.51
N PRO A 142 7.12 15.69 -9.19
CA PRO A 142 5.69 16.04 -9.24
C PRO A 142 5.20 16.48 -10.62
N GLU A 143 6.07 16.82 -11.58
CA GLU A 143 5.67 17.32 -12.89
C GLU A 143 5.24 16.18 -13.83
N GLU A 144 5.92 15.05 -13.77
CA GLU A 144 5.64 13.85 -14.56
C GLU A 144 5.04 12.71 -13.74
N CYS A 145 4.85 12.91 -12.42
CA CYS A 145 4.33 11.91 -11.49
C CYS A 145 5.16 10.63 -11.47
N VAL A 146 6.47 10.77 -11.33
CA VAL A 146 7.41 9.65 -11.26
C VAL A 146 7.92 9.49 -9.84
N LEU A 147 7.88 8.25 -9.34
CA LEU A 147 8.45 7.86 -8.05
C LEU A 147 9.78 7.17 -8.29
N TYR A 148 10.82 7.64 -7.61
CA TYR A 148 12.15 7.04 -7.58
C TYR A 148 12.41 6.49 -6.19
N GLU A 149 12.87 5.25 -6.13
CA GLU A 149 13.16 4.58 -4.87
C GLU A 149 14.55 3.92 -4.93
N LEU A 150 15.33 4.10 -3.87
CA LEU A 150 16.67 3.52 -3.72
C LEU A 150 16.72 2.68 -2.44
N TYR A 151 17.41 1.54 -2.50
CA TYR A 151 17.80 0.72 -1.38
C TYR A 151 19.31 0.85 -1.14
N SER A 152 19.73 0.91 0.13
CA SER A 152 21.14 0.93 0.56
C SER A 152 21.94 2.05 -0.10
N ALA A 153 21.39 3.29 -0.08
CA ALA A 153 21.95 4.43 -0.81
C ALA A 153 23.01 5.19 0.01
N TYR A 154 24.16 5.45 -0.63
CA TYR A 154 25.31 6.15 -0.06
C TYR A 154 25.88 7.19 -1.05
N PRO A 155 26.23 8.41 -0.59
CA PRO A 155 26.95 9.36 -1.43
C PRO A 155 28.44 8.97 -1.56
N ASP A 156 28.99 9.03 -2.79
CA ASP A 156 30.39 8.67 -3.08
C ASP A 156 31.38 9.82 -2.87
N GLY A 157 30.85 11.04 -2.62
CA GLY A 157 31.67 12.22 -2.32
C GLY A 157 32.18 13.02 -3.53
N ASP A 158 31.96 12.53 -4.73
CA ASP A 158 32.29 13.21 -6.01
C ASP A 158 31.04 13.74 -6.74
N GLY A 159 29.88 13.59 -6.13
CA GLY A 159 28.58 14.02 -6.67
C GLY A 159 27.77 12.87 -7.27
N THR A 160 28.30 11.64 -7.26
CA THR A 160 27.60 10.39 -7.60
C THR A 160 27.12 9.68 -6.33
N TRP A 161 26.35 8.62 -6.52
CA TRP A 161 25.81 7.78 -5.44
C TRP A 161 25.98 6.30 -5.80
N SER A 162 26.19 5.48 -4.77
CA SER A 162 26.09 4.02 -4.86
C SER A 162 24.85 3.55 -4.13
N ALA A 163 24.16 2.53 -4.65
CA ALA A 163 23.01 1.92 -4.01
C ALA A 163 22.97 0.39 -4.22
N GLY A 164 22.23 -0.33 -3.40
CA GLY A 164 22.00 -1.75 -3.61
C GLY A 164 21.15 -1.97 -4.84
N SER A 165 19.99 -1.35 -4.90
CA SER A 165 19.06 -1.38 -6.04
C SER A 165 18.29 -0.08 -6.17
N GLY A 166 17.71 0.15 -7.36
CA GLY A 166 16.87 1.29 -7.64
C GLY A 166 15.68 0.96 -8.53
N ALA A 167 14.57 1.67 -8.29
CA ALA A 167 13.35 1.52 -9.06
C ALA A 167 12.76 2.87 -9.44
N ILE A 168 12.22 2.95 -10.66
CA ILE A 168 11.55 4.12 -11.22
C ILE A 168 10.14 3.71 -11.60
N TRP A 169 9.14 4.39 -11.03
CA TRP A 169 7.72 4.07 -11.20
C TRP A 169 6.97 5.25 -11.82
N ASP A 170 6.28 4.98 -12.93
CA ASP A 170 5.26 5.91 -13.44
C ASP A 170 3.98 5.76 -12.60
N LEU A 171 3.68 6.74 -11.75
CA LEU A 171 2.51 6.72 -10.88
C LEU A 171 1.18 6.86 -11.65
N THR A 172 1.22 7.12 -12.95
CA THR A 172 0.03 7.22 -13.82
C THR A 172 -0.28 5.89 -14.53
N SER A 173 0.61 4.88 -14.42
CA SER A 173 0.53 3.57 -15.07
C SER A 173 0.34 2.45 -14.06
N ASN A 174 -0.16 1.30 -14.53
CA ASN A 174 -0.14 0.03 -13.82
C ASN A 174 0.99 -0.89 -14.28
N ASP A 175 1.98 -0.36 -14.98
CA ASP A 175 3.13 -1.15 -15.43
C ASP A 175 3.90 -1.68 -14.23
N GLN A 176 4.30 -2.93 -14.31
CA GLN A 176 5.10 -3.60 -13.28
C GLN A 176 6.53 -3.84 -13.75
N ARG A 177 7.40 -4.08 -12.79
CA ARG A 177 8.77 -4.49 -13.06
C ARG A 177 8.81 -5.89 -13.70
N PRO A 178 9.85 -6.19 -14.50
CA PRO A 178 10.03 -7.53 -15.06
C PRO A 178 9.99 -8.61 -13.98
N LEU A 179 9.37 -9.75 -14.29
CA LEU A 179 9.34 -10.89 -13.37
C LEU A 179 10.75 -11.38 -13.07
N GLY A 180 11.03 -11.59 -11.79
CA GLY A 180 12.36 -11.93 -11.27
C GLY A 180 13.19 -10.72 -10.84
N TRP A 181 12.77 -9.50 -11.14
CA TRP A 181 13.46 -8.29 -10.72
C TRP A 181 13.03 -7.85 -9.33
N THR A 182 14.01 -7.47 -8.49
CA THR A 182 13.76 -6.72 -7.26
C THR A 182 13.36 -5.28 -7.57
N SER A 183 13.04 -4.50 -6.57
CA SER A 183 12.96 -3.04 -6.59
C SER A 183 13.87 -2.50 -5.49
N ALA A 184 13.59 -1.31 -4.97
CA ALA A 184 14.10 -0.90 -3.66
C ALA A 184 13.48 -1.73 -2.51
N ASP A 185 12.43 -2.52 -2.79
CA ASP A 185 11.78 -3.46 -1.87
C ASP A 185 12.03 -4.90 -2.32
N ALA A 186 12.26 -5.80 -1.37
CA ALA A 186 12.64 -7.19 -1.62
C ALA A 186 11.60 -7.97 -2.46
N ALA A 187 10.34 -7.57 -2.44
CA ALA A 187 9.27 -8.18 -3.23
C ALA A 187 9.19 -7.67 -4.68
N GLY A 188 10.01 -6.70 -5.08
CA GLY A 188 9.89 -6.05 -6.39
C GLY A 188 8.68 -5.12 -6.48
N LEU A 189 8.17 -4.61 -5.37
CA LEU A 189 7.05 -3.68 -5.26
C LEU A 189 7.54 -2.24 -5.03
N ALA A 190 6.69 -1.26 -5.31
CA ALA A 190 6.93 0.11 -4.86
C ALA A 190 6.70 0.22 -3.35
N ILE A 191 7.55 0.96 -2.64
CA ILE A 191 7.47 1.12 -1.18
C ILE A 191 6.42 2.16 -0.81
N LEU A 192 6.52 3.38 -1.37
CA LEU A 192 5.70 4.53 -0.97
C LEU A 192 4.19 4.27 -0.96
N PRO A 193 3.59 3.57 -1.94
CA PRO A 193 2.15 3.32 -1.97
C PRO A 193 1.66 2.43 -0.83
N GLY A 194 2.53 1.61 -0.26
CA GLY A 194 2.21 0.72 0.86
C GLY A 194 2.46 1.31 2.25
N LEU A 195 3.05 2.51 2.34
CA LEU A 195 3.35 3.16 3.61
C LEU A 195 2.10 3.79 4.23
N VAL A 196 1.91 3.58 5.53
CA VAL A 196 0.91 4.32 6.32
C VAL A 196 1.35 5.77 6.46
N ARG A 197 0.49 6.72 6.08
CA ARG A 197 0.77 8.16 6.14
C ARG A 197 -0.15 8.86 7.14
N TYR A 198 0.38 9.85 7.85
CA TYR A 198 -0.39 10.59 8.86
C TYR A 198 -1.59 11.33 8.25
N ASP A 199 -1.43 11.91 7.07
CA ASP A 199 -2.50 12.68 6.42
C ASP A 199 -3.72 11.82 6.09
N GLU A 200 -3.54 10.54 5.77
CA GLU A 200 -4.63 9.60 5.55
C GLU A 200 -5.35 9.28 6.85
N VAL A 201 -4.59 9.07 7.93
CA VAL A 201 -5.16 8.85 9.26
C VAL A 201 -5.91 10.09 9.75
N ALA A 202 -5.38 11.28 9.53
CA ALA A 202 -6.05 12.54 9.85
C ALA A 202 -7.34 12.75 9.01
N ALA A 203 -7.35 12.25 7.77
CA ALA A 203 -8.55 12.22 6.92
C ALA A 203 -9.54 11.10 7.32
N GLY A 204 -9.18 10.25 8.28
CA GLY A 204 -10.01 9.17 8.81
C GLY A 204 -10.07 7.92 7.94
N ARG A 205 -9.24 7.79 6.89
CA ARG A 205 -9.25 6.64 6.00
C ARG A 205 -7.90 6.41 5.31
N ILE A 206 -7.59 5.14 5.08
CA ILE A 206 -6.48 4.67 4.26
C ILE A 206 -7.08 3.78 3.17
N ASP A 207 -6.88 4.13 1.91
CA ASP A 207 -7.52 3.47 0.76
C ASP A 207 -6.55 2.58 -0.02
N HIS A 208 -5.60 1.94 0.69
CA HIS A 208 -4.64 1.03 0.09
C HIS A 208 -4.25 -0.10 1.05
N ALA A 209 -3.65 -1.16 0.51
CA ALA A 209 -3.03 -2.22 1.29
C ALA A 209 -1.75 -1.70 1.98
N ILE A 210 -1.43 -2.24 3.14
CA ILE A 210 -0.28 -1.80 3.93
C ILE A 210 0.92 -2.72 3.66
N ARG A 211 2.11 -2.14 3.41
CA ARG A 211 3.38 -2.86 3.36
C ARG A 211 3.68 -3.49 4.71
N MET A 212 4.06 -4.77 4.72
CA MET A 212 4.33 -5.53 5.93
C MET A 212 5.52 -6.45 5.77
N THR A 213 6.29 -6.64 6.87
CA THR A 213 7.39 -7.59 6.92
C THR A 213 7.06 -8.85 7.69
N VAL A 214 7.80 -9.92 7.40
CA VAL A 214 7.76 -11.21 8.09
C VAL A 214 9.18 -11.67 8.44
N PRO A 215 9.39 -12.53 9.46
CA PRO A 215 10.73 -12.96 9.84
C PRO A 215 11.48 -13.69 8.74
N GLN A 216 10.78 -14.44 7.93
CA GLN A 216 11.31 -15.14 6.78
C GLN A 216 10.21 -15.56 5.82
N SER A 217 10.33 -15.16 4.57
CA SER A 217 9.51 -15.64 3.46
C SER A 217 10.03 -16.99 2.93
N ARG A 218 9.30 -17.61 2.01
CA ARG A 218 9.77 -18.75 1.21
C ARG A 218 10.35 -18.28 -0.13
N ARG A 219 11.10 -19.16 -0.79
CA ARG A 219 11.67 -18.93 -2.13
C ARG A 219 10.55 -18.97 -3.19
N ALA A 220 9.67 -18.01 -3.14
CA ALA A 220 8.60 -17.80 -4.09
C ALA A 220 8.03 -16.38 -3.95
N TYR A 221 7.39 -15.93 -4.99
CA TYR A 221 6.55 -14.72 -4.96
C TYR A 221 5.18 -15.03 -5.57
N LEU A 222 4.21 -14.23 -5.21
CA LEU A 222 2.84 -14.23 -5.73
C LEU A 222 2.53 -12.82 -6.22
N TRP A 223 1.80 -12.73 -7.32
CA TRP A 223 1.30 -11.44 -7.76
C TRP A 223 0.65 -10.66 -6.58
N PRO A 224 0.94 -9.36 -6.40
CA PRO A 224 1.62 -8.45 -7.34
C PRO A 224 3.15 -8.42 -7.24
N ALA A 225 3.80 -9.18 -6.37
CA ALA A 225 5.24 -9.21 -6.28
C ALA A 225 5.88 -9.83 -7.54
N SER A 226 7.09 -9.37 -7.88
CA SER A 226 7.88 -9.88 -9.01
C SER A 226 9.14 -10.62 -8.56
N HIS A 227 9.52 -10.55 -7.26
CA HIS A 227 10.78 -11.09 -6.76
C HIS A 227 10.62 -11.81 -5.42
N TYR A 228 11.55 -12.72 -5.09
CA TYR A 228 11.68 -13.40 -3.81
C TYR A 228 13.04 -13.13 -3.18
N ALA A 229 13.09 -12.99 -1.85
CA ALA A 229 14.32 -12.68 -1.12
C ALA A 229 14.61 -13.72 0.00
N SER A 230 14.41 -15.00 -0.30
CA SER A 230 14.69 -16.09 0.65
C SER A 230 15.05 -17.37 -0.06
N SER A 231 15.89 -18.19 0.58
CA SER A 231 16.24 -19.54 0.11
C SER A 231 15.34 -20.63 0.71
N SER A 232 14.44 -20.31 1.63
CA SER A 232 13.58 -21.29 2.31
C SER A 232 12.59 -21.93 1.35
N THR A 233 12.49 -23.24 1.36
CA THR A 233 11.50 -24.02 0.58
C THR A 233 10.32 -24.49 1.42
N ASP A 234 10.20 -24.07 2.68
CA ASP A 234 9.10 -24.43 3.57
C ASP A 234 7.76 -23.84 3.04
N PRO A 235 6.79 -24.68 2.63
CA PRO A 235 5.51 -24.22 2.08
C PRO A 235 4.61 -23.52 3.13
N ASN A 236 4.92 -23.65 4.41
CA ASN A 236 4.19 -22.98 5.48
C ASN A 236 4.64 -21.54 5.71
N ARG A 237 5.73 -21.08 5.07
CA ARG A 237 6.17 -19.69 5.09
C ARG A 237 5.45 -18.88 4.01
N PRO A 238 5.09 -17.61 4.27
CA PRO A 238 4.52 -16.76 3.24
C PRO A 238 5.50 -16.54 2.09
N ALA A 239 4.96 -16.36 0.88
CA ALA A 239 5.72 -15.83 -0.25
C ALA A 239 5.82 -14.31 -0.16
N MET A 240 6.74 -13.68 -0.91
CA MET A 240 6.62 -12.25 -1.22
C MET A 240 5.32 -12.02 -2.01
N GLY A 241 4.62 -10.91 -1.77
CA GLY A 241 3.31 -10.66 -2.34
C GLY A 241 2.14 -11.37 -1.65
N GLU A 242 2.39 -12.30 -0.72
CA GLU A 242 1.32 -12.93 0.09
C GLU A 242 0.49 -11.85 0.78
N ARG A 243 -0.84 -11.93 0.70
CA ARG A 243 -1.71 -10.92 1.29
C ARG A 243 -2.40 -11.46 2.54
N PHE A 244 -2.29 -10.72 3.63
CA PHE A 244 -2.98 -10.98 4.88
C PHE A 244 -4.10 -9.97 5.09
N ARG A 245 -5.24 -10.44 5.61
CA ARG A 245 -6.38 -9.59 5.96
C ARG A 245 -6.68 -9.75 7.45
N LEU A 246 -6.91 -8.61 8.12
CA LEU A 246 -7.37 -8.59 9.51
C LEU A 246 -8.82 -9.09 9.58
N LYS A 247 -9.12 -9.92 10.57
CA LYS A 247 -10.47 -10.46 10.81
C LYS A 247 -11.45 -9.36 11.19
N ALA A 248 -12.68 -9.46 10.73
CA ALA A 248 -13.76 -8.53 11.06
C ALA A 248 -14.09 -8.48 12.57
N SER A 249 -13.71 -9.51 13.33
CA SER A 249 -13.92 -9.58 14.79
C SER A 249 -13.08 -8.58 15.59
N VAL A 250 -12.03 -8.01 15.03
CA VAL A 250 -11.28 -6.93 15.67
C VAL A 250 -12.11 -5.66 15.54
N ASP A 251 -12.60 -5.13 16.65
CA ASP A 251 -13.43 -3.92 16.66
C ASP A 251 -12.52 -2.69 16.80
N GLU A 252 -12.45 -1.85 15.75
CA GLU A 252 -11.68 -0.62 15.74
C GLU A 252 -12.13 0.40 16.78
N ALA A 253 -13.37 0.36 17.22
CA ALA A 253 -13.89 1.26 18.25
C ALA A 253 -13.18 1.11 19.60
N ASN A 254 -12.55 -0.05 19.84
CA ASN A 254 -11.76 -0.32 21.05
C ASN A 254 -10.34 0.29 21.01
N PHE A 255 -9.98 0.98 19.92
CA PHE A 255 -8.66 1.54 19.71
C PHE A 255 -8.67 3.07 19.66
N PRO A 256 -7.54 3.73 19.93
CA PRO A 256 -7.41 5.18 19.82
C PRO A 256 -7.63 5.69 18.40
N GLU A 257 -7.90 6.97 18.28
CA GLU A 257 -8.31 7.63 17.03
C GLU A 257 -7.33 7.40 15.88
N GLN A 258 -6.02 7.60 16.11
CA GLN A 258 -5.00 7.44 15.07
C GLN A 258 -4.85 5.99 14.58
N VAL A 259 -5.29 5.00 15.35
CA VAL A 259 -5.15 3.57 14.99
C VAL A 259 -6.34 3.04 14.20
N ARG A 260 -7.52 3.64 14.37
CA ARG A 260 -8.76 3.15 13.73
C ARG A 260 -8.70 3.06 12.21
N PRO A 261 -8.21 4.09 11.47
CA PRO A 261 -8.09 3.99 10.02
C PRO A 261 -7.16 2.86 9.57
N ILE A 262 -6.08 2.59 10.32
CA ILE A 262 -5.15 1.50 10.05
C ILE A 262 -5.87 0.15 10.17
N ILE A 263 -6.66 -0.06 11.23
CA ILE A 263 -7.44 -1.29 11.44
C ILE A 263 -8.46 -1.48 10.31
N VAL A 264 -9.15 -0.40 9.90
CA VAL A 264 -10.11 -0.44 8.79
C VAL A 264 -9.42 -0.81 7.48
N ALA A 265 -8.25 -0.22 7.18
CA ALA A 265 -7.46 -0.55 5.99
C ALA A 265 -7.03 -2.02 5.97
N LEU A 266 -6.53 -2.54 7.09
CA LEU A 266 -6.15 -3.95 7.22
C LEU A 266 -7.32 -4.93 7.01
N LYS A 267 -8.55 -4.53 7.33
CA LYS A 267 -9.77 -5.31 7.03
C LYS A 267 -10.21 -5.18 5.57
N THR A 268 -10.04 -4.00 4.99
CA THR A 268 -10.58 -3.65 3.67
C THR A 268 -9.62 -4.02 2.56
N HIS A 269 -8.36 -3.60 2.69
CA HIS A 269 -7.31 -3.77 1.70
C HIS A 269 -6.27 -4.82 2.11
N GLY A 270 -6.17 -5.13 3.41
CA GLY A 270 -5.19 -6.06 3.95
C GLY A 270 -3.78 -5.50 4.00
N ALA A 271 -2.82 -6.40 4.20
CA ALA A 271 -1.40 -6.11 4.13
C ALA A 271 -0.71 -7.03 3.13
N ILE A 272 0.28 -6.53 2.41
CA ILE A 272 1.09 -7.28 1.44
C ILE A 272 2.47 -7.51 2.05
N ILE A 273 2.94 -8.75 2.01
CA ILE A 273 4.29 -9.09 2.43
C ILE A 273 5.26 -8.62 1.34
N ALA A 274 6.09 -7.67 1.70
CA ALA A 274 6.97 -6.98 0.77
C ALA A 274 8.46 -7.17 1.11
N ASP A 275 8.77 -7.56 2.37
CA ASP A 275 10.14 -7.79 2.78
C ASP A 275 10.26 -8.81 3.93
N ASN A 276 11.48 -9.31 4.16
CA ASN A 276 11.87 -10.01 5.37
C ASN A 276 12.30 -8.99 6.44
N GLY A 277 11.93 -9.26 7.69
CA GLY A 277 12.20 -8.36 8.81
C GLY A 277 11.64 -8.92 10.11
N SER A 278 10.94 -8.12 10.88
CA SER A 278 10.29 -8.59 12.11
C SER A 278 8.85 -9.06 11.85
N SER A 279 8.32 -9.90 12.77
CA SER A 279 6.94 -10.41 12.69
C SER A 279 5.94 -9.26 12.75
N TRP A 280 5.06 -9.15 11.75
CA TRP A 280 3.93 -8.22 11.75
C TRP A 280 4.32 -6.74 11.92
N TYR A 281 5.46 -6.33 11.36
CA TYR A 281 5.83 -4.92 11.31
C TYR A 281 5.22 -4.29 10.06
N MET A 282 4.49 -3.21 10.27
CA MET A 282 3.91 -2.37 9.22
C MET A 282 4.82 -1.18 8.98
N SER A 283 5.09 -0.88 7.73
CA SER A 283 5.87 0.29 7.34
C SER A 283 4.98 1.54 7.21
N GLY A 284 5.56 2.69 7.49
CA GLY A 284 4.89 3.98 7.36
C GLY A 284 5.88 5.13 7.32
N VAL A 285 5.36 6.32 7.06
CA VAL A 285 6.13 7.55 6.95
C VAL A 285 6.30 8.17 8.34
N PRO A 286 7.52 8.59 8.73
CA PRO A 286 7.73 9.35 9.96
C PRO A 286 6.98 10.69 9.93
N ASP A 287 6.36 11.06 11.03
CA ASP A 287 5.66 12.34 11.16
C ASP A 287 5.60 12.75 12.63
N GLU A 288 5.91 14.02 12.94
CA GLU A 288 5.89 14.52 14.31
C GLU A 288 4.49 14.57 14.94
N ARG A 289 3.45 14.44 14.14
CA ARG A 289 2.05 14.40 14.58
C ARG A 289 1.61 13.03 15.10
N TRP A 290 2.42 11.96 14.88
CA TRP A 290 2.12 10.64 15.43
C TRP A 290 2.15 10.64 16.96
N ASP A 291 1.14 10.05 17.57
CA ASP A 291 1.14 9.67 18.98
C ASP A 291 1.64 8.22 19.11
N ASN A 292 2.90 8.08 19.50
CA ASN A 292 3.54 6.77 19.65
C ASN A 292 2.86 5.88 20.70
N ASP A 293 2.19 6.46 21.71
CA ASP A 293 1.44 5.67 22.70
C ASP A 293 0.16 5.09 22.08
N GLN A 294 -0.51 5.83 21.21
CA GLN A 294 -1.61 5.30 20.42
C GLN A 294 -1.13 4.21 19.48
N LEU A 295 -0.06 4.42 18.72
CA LEU A 295 0.50 3.41 17.80
C LEU A 295 0.90 2.11 18.54
N ARG A 296 1.42 2.18 19.76
CA ARG A 296 1.74 1.00 20.57
C ARG A 296 0.54 0.13 20.89
N THR A 297 -0.68 0.66 20.86
CA THR A 297 -1.90 -0.12 21.11
C THR A 297 -2.14 -1.18 20.02
N LEU A 298 -1.59 -1.01 18.80
CA LEU A 298 -1.61 -2.01 17.74
C LEU A 298 -1.07 -3.37 18.21
N ASN A 299 -0.18 -3.41 19.19
CA ASN A 299 0.36 -4.65 19.75
C ASN A 299 -0.69 -5.55 20.41
N GLN A 300 -1.88 -5.04 20.69
CA GLN A 300 -3.03 -5.84 21.17
C GLN A 300 -3.55 -6.77 20.08
N ILE A 301 -3.46 -6.39 18.81
CA ILE A 301 -3.81 -7.22 17.65
C ILE A 301 -2.69 -8.26 17.47
N LYS A 302 -3.06 -9.53 17.43
CA LYS A 302 -2.09 -10.64 17.31
C LYS A 302 -2.09 -11.21 15.90
N GLY A 303 -1.02 -11.91 15.53
CA GLY A 303 -0.98 -12.64 14.27
C GLY A 303 -2.18 -13.57 14.09
N SER A 304 -2.70 -14.18 15.18
CA SER A 304 -3.92 -14.99 15.16
C SER A 304 -5.19 -14.23 14.74
N ASP A 305 -5.17 -12.90 14.76
CA ASP A 305 -6.28 -12.06 14.29
C ASP A 305 -6.24 -11.83 12.78
N PHE A 306 -5.21 -12.30 12.09
CA PHE A 306 -5.10 -12.25 10.64
C PHE A 306 -5.47 -13.59 9.99
N VAL A 307 -5.78 -13.52 8.71
CA VAL A 307 -5.90 -14.66 7.79
C VAL A 307 -5.11 -14.36 6.52
N ALA A 308 -4.41 -15.36 5.99
CA ALA A 308 -3.88 -15.29 4.64
C ALA A 308 -5.02 -15.54 3.66
N ILE A 309 -5.10 -14.75 2.60
CA ILE A 309 -6.20 -14.78 1.63
C ILE A 309 -5.71 -15.19 0.24
N ASP A 310 -6.61 -15.76 -0.55
CA ASP A 310 -6.37 -15.99 -1.96
C ASP A 310 -6.65 -14.70 -2.74
N GLY A 311 -5.57 -14.04 -3.18
CA GLY A 311 -5.61 -12.84 -4.00
C GLY A 311 -5.56 -13.12 -5.51
N SER A 312 -5.50 -14.38 -5.94
CA SER A 312 -5.33 -14.73 -7.37
C SER A 312 -6.45 -14.20 -8.26
N GLY A 313 -7.67 -14.08 -7.73
CA GLY A 313 -8.81 -13.51 -8.45
C GLY A 313 -8.73 -12.00 -8.70
N LEU A 314 -7.79 -11.29 -8.07
CA LEU A 314 -7.55 -9.87 -8.31
C LEU A 314 -6.73 -9.63 -9.60
N MET A 315 -5.84 -10.54 -9.94
CA MET A 315 -4.89 -10.39 -11.04
C MET A 315 -5.60 -10.41 -12.40
N ILE A 316 -5.34 -9.42 -13.23
CA ILE A 316 -5.76 -9.37 -14.64
C ILE A 316 -4.66 -9.95 -15.52
N SER A 317 -3.41 -9.49 -15.31
CA SER A 317 -2.21 -9.97 -16.01
C SER A 317 -1.05 -10.02 -15.02
N GLU A 318 -0.12 -10.94 -15.23
CA GLU A 318 1.11 -11.01 -14.41
C GLU A 318 2.08 -9.85 -14.67
N ASP A 319 1.96 -9.20 -15.84
CA ASP A 319 2.80 -8.08 -16.26
C ASP A 319 2.21 -6.71 -15.87
N SER A 320 1.09 -6.69 -15.15
CA SER A 320 0.39 -5.45 -14.76
C SER A 320 0.00 -5.45 -13.30
N GLY A 321 0.13 -4.29 -12.66
CA GLY A 321 -0.42 -4.01 -11.33
C GLY A 321 -1.93 -3.77 -11.33
N GLU A 322 -2.58 -3.83 -12.50
CA GLU A 322 -4.02 -3.65 -12.62
C GLU A 322 -4.76 -4.80 -11.93
N ALA A 323 -5.69 -4.45 -11.06
CA ALA A 323 -6.51 -5.39 -10.31
C ALA A 323 -7.98 -5.29 -10.70
N GLN A 324 -8.66 -6.43 -10.81
CA GLN A 324 -10.11 -6.48 -10.92
C GLN A 324 -10.76 -6.65 -9.53
N PRO A 325 -11.99 -6.16 -9.34
CA PRO A 325 -12.73 -6.41 -8.11
C PRO A 325 -12.99 -7.89 -7.90
N LEU A 326 -12.89 -8.35 -6.66
CA LEU A 326 -13.36 -9.68 -6.29
C LEU A 326 -14.91 -9.69 -6.25
N PRO A 327 -15.53 -10.81 -6.65
CA PRO A 327 -16.98 -10.95 -6.68
C PRO A 327 -17.66 -10.85 -5.29
#